data_a30dabce8d2d630ba8351aaefa03322e
#
_entry.id   a30dabce8d2d630ba8351aaefa03322e
#
_cell.length_a   1.000
_cell.length_b   1.000
_cell.length_c   1.000
_cell.angle_alpha   90.00
_cell.angle_beta   90.00
_cell.angle_gamma   90.00
#
_symmetry.space_group_name_H-M   'P 1'
#
loop_
_entity.id
_entity.type
_entity.pdbx_description
1 polymer ?
#
loop_
_entity_poly.entity_id
_entity_poly.type
_entity_poly.pdbx_seq_one_letter_code
_entity_poly.pdbx_strand_id
1 'polypeptide(L)'
;MLSENTYPSDVAAQVIGQQPYPVVLAHGILRPDILFHMASQWLSNPLYNMSLFSDRLHYFSGICSHLNSNGIEAYTSRVSFTGSLENRSADLKKFILSILEKTGHRKVHIIGHSMGGLDARHMITLGGMSGKVASLTTIGTPHKGAYIIDWALENGGGKVIEVLNSLFSTEGFHNLTTEYCQNLNERIRHRESKNGVRYQTYSCSQDMEQIFLPLQMTWKVIHEKMGPNDGLVSERSQRWKRELVSNQGIVKKVRQRKFPTRGDHLDQIAWCGIEELDMLKFWNWFSSEKAQSPSREIRDIYLKIARDIQQKKKKKILN
;
A
#
# COMPACT_ATOMS: atom_id res chain seq x y z
N MET A 1 48.61 -18.73 32.92
CA MET A 1 47.39 -17.90 32.85
C MET A 1 47.28 -17.37 31.42
N LEU A 2 46.48 -18.03 30.60
CA LEU A 2 46.23 -17.66 29.20
C LEU A 2 44.92 -16.90 29.18
N SER A 3 44.95 -15.63 28.79
CA SER A 3 43.77 -14.77 28.58
C SER A 3 43.07 -15.21 27.29
N GLU A 4 41.85 -15.68 27.42
CA GLU A 4 40.96 -15.95 26.27
C GLU A 4 40.61 -14.64 25.54
N ASN A 5 41.12 -14.53 24.31
CA ASN A 5 40.69 -13.49 23.37
C ASN A 5 39.30 -13.83 22.84
N THR A 6 38.28 -13.17 23.35
CA THR A 6 36.94 -13.19 22.76
C THR A 6 36.96 -12.41 21.45
N TYR A 7 36.68 -13.07 20.33
CA TYR A 7 36.61 -12.48 18.99
C TYR A 7 35.39 -11.55 18.84
N PRO A 8 35.51 -10.43 18.10
CA PRO A 8 34.42 -9.43 17.93
C PRO A 8 33.18 -9.92 17.17
N SER A 9 33.23 -11.14 16.58
CA SER A 9 32.14 -11.71 15.78
C SER A 9 30.87 -12.03 16.57
N ASP A 10 30.99 -12.37 17.86
CA ASP A 10 29.84 -12.82 18.66
C ASP A 10 28.98 -11.63 19.18
N VAL A 11 29.58 -10.47 19.36
CA VAL A 11 28.89 -9.25 19.79
C VAL A 11 28.01 -8.68 18.65
N ALA A 12 28.50 -8.74 17.40
CA ALA A 12 27.73 -8.30 16.23
C ALA A 12 26.50 -9.19 15.98
N ALA A 13 26.63 -10.51 16.17
CA ALA A 13 25.53 -11.45 16.00
C ALA A 13 24.41 -11.30 17.05
N GLN A 14 24.73 -10.90 18.28
CA GLN A 14 23.74 -10.67 19.32
C GLN A 14 22.96 -9.35 19.14
N VAL A 15 23.56 -8.32 18.55
CA VAL A 15 22.88 -7.03 18.30
C VAL A 15 21.88 -7.11 17.15
N ILE A 16 22.18 -7.88 16.08
CA ILE A 16 21.30 -8.05 14.91
C ILE A 16 19.96 -8.71 15.28
N GLY A 17 19.93 -9.59 16.29
CA GLY A 17 18.70 -10.27 16.75
C GLY A 17 17.68 -9.39 17.46
N GLN A 18 18.03 -8.17 17.87
CA GLN A 18 17.16 -7.26 18.64
C GLN A 18 16.55 -6.11 17.83
N GLN A 19 17.01 -5.85 16.62
CA GLN A 19 16.45 -4.77 15.80
C GLN A 19 15.02 -5.09 15.29
N PRO A 20 14.13 -4.09 15.23
CA PRO A 20 12.80 -4.25 14.63
C PRO A 20 12.92 -4.64 13.16
N TYR A 21 12.02 -5.50 12.67
CA TYR A 21 12.01 -5.88 11.26
C TYR A 21 11.72 -4.68 10.37
N PRO A 22 12.36 -4.57 9.18
CA PRO A 22 12.14 -3.48 8.25
C PRO A 22 10.69 -3.48 7.72
N VAL A 23 10.26 -2.32 7.26
CA VAL A 23 8.93 -2.09 6.67
C VAL A 23 9.05 -2.02 5.16
N VAL A 24 8.28 -2.82 4.45
CA VAL A 24 8.15 -2.78 2.99
C VAL A 24 6.81 -2.13 2.63
N LEU A 25 6.86 -1.04 1.89
CA LEU A 25 5.71 -0.37 1.32
C LEU A 25 5.40 -1.01 -0.05
N ALA A 26 4.29 -1.74 -0.16
CA ALA A 26 3.86 -2.40 -1.38
C ALA A 26 2.83 -1.54 -2.12
N HIS A 27 3.23 -1.01 -3.29
CA HIS A 27 2.41 -0.09 -4.08
C HIS A 27 1.34 -0.79 -4.93
N GLY A 28 0.27 -0.06 -5.27
CA GLY A 28 -0.79 -0.51 -6.18
C GLY A 28 -0.41 -0.44 -7.66
N ILE A 29 -1.41 -0.46 -8.54
CA ILE A 29 -1.23 -0.41 -10.01
C ILE A 29 -1.30 1.00 -10.58
N LEU A 30 -1.53 2.01 -9.74
CA LEU A 30 -1.56 3.39 -10.20
C LEU A 30 -0.21 3.75 -10.84
N ARG A 31 -0.25 4.39 -12.00
CA ARG A 31 0.93 4.82 -12.73
C ARG A 31 1.29 6.26 -12.37
N PRO A 32 2.33 6.51 -11.56
CA PRO A 32 2.73 7.87 -11.18
C PRO A 32 3.17 8.71 -12.40
N ASP A 33 3.72 8.05 -13.44
CA ASP A 33 4.10 8.69 -14.70
C ASP A 33 2.91 9.30 -15.43
N ILE A 34 1.70 8.75 -15.29
CA ILE A 34 0.49 9.34 -15.88
C ILE A 34 0.05 10.58 -15.11
N LEU A 35 0.09 10.53 -13.78
CA LEU A 35 -0.18 11.73 -12.98
C LEU A 35 0.80 12.84 -13.34
N PHE A 36 2.07 12.49 -13.54
CA PHE A 36 3.09 13.42 -14.01
C PHE A 36 2.83 13.89 -15.45
N HIS A 37 2.42 12.98 -16.36
CA HIS A 37 2.11 13.33 -17.73
C HIS A 37 0.87 14.21 -17.85
N MET A 38 -0.18 13.94 -17.09
CA MET A 38 -1.34 14.82 -16.97
C MET A 38 -0.93 16.20 -16.45
N ALA A 39 -0.07 16.26 -15.45
CA ALA A 39 0.50 17.52 -14.95
C ALA A 39 1.44 18.19 -15.98
N SER A 40 2.23 17.42 -16.75
CA SER A 40 3.25 17.94 -17.69
C SER A 40 2.71 18.31 -19.06
N GLN A 41 1.59 17.75 -19.52
CA GLN A 41 0.92 18.22 -20.76
C GLN A 41 0.51 19.68 -20.65
N TRP A 42 0.39 20.20 -19.44
CA TRP A 42 0.14 21.60 -19.14
C TRP A 42 1.44 22.42 -18.96
N LEU A 43 2.62 21.75 -18.89
CA LEU A 43 3.95 22.37 -18.68
C LEU A 43 4.73 22.44 -19.99
N SER A 44 4.58 23.53 -20.73
CA SER A 44 5.30 23.78 -21.99
C SER A 44 6.82 24.04 -21.82
N ASN A 45 7.48 23.56 -20.76
CA ASN A 45 8.89 23.91 -20.51
C ASN A 45 9.74 22.69 -20.08
N PRO A 46 10.73 22.24 -20.92
CA PRO A 46 11.47 20.99 -20.72
C PRO A 46 12.72 21.09 -19.82
N LEU A 47 12.93 22.19 -19.09
CA LEU A 47 14.22 22.47 -18.41
C LEU A 47 14.25 22.19 -16.91
N TYR A 48 13.41 21.32 -16.38
CA TYR A 48 13.45 21.04 -14.94
C TYR A 48 14.26 19.80 -14.59
N ASN A 49 15.23 20.01 -13.67
CA ASN A 49 16.13 18.98 -13.14
C ASN A 49 15.32 17.97 -12.29
N MET A 50 14.91 16.86 -12.90
CA MET A 50 14.02 15.82 -12.30
C MET A 50 14.62 15.14 -11.07
N SER A 51 15.92 15.27 -10.80
CA SER A 51 16.58 14.59 -9.69
C SER A 51 16.17 15.11 -8.30
N LEU A 52 15.77 16.40 -8.18
CA LEU A 52 15.35 17.01 -6.92
C LEU A 52 13.93 16.61 -6.47
N PHE A 53 13.13 16.05 -7.40
CA PHE A 53 11.72 15.70 -7.16
C PHE A 53 11.46 14.21 -7.02
N SER A 54 12.51 13.37 -7.10
CA SER A 54 12.34 11.92 -7.25
C SER A 54 11.52 11.27 -6.11
N ASP A 55 11.72 11.67 -4.85
CA ASP A 55 11.01 11.04 -3.71
C ASP A 55 9.54 11.46 -3.59
N ARG A 56 9.19 12.69 -4.01
CA ARG A 56 7.80 13.18 -3.99
C ARG A 56 6.96 12.67 -5.17
N LEU A 57 7.62 12.33 -6.28
CA LEU A 57 6.98 11.74 -7.46
C LEU A 57 6.85 10.21 -7.37
N HIS A 58 7.38 9.60 -6.31
CA HIS A 58 7.16 8.17 -6.08
C HIS A 58 5.73 7.88 -5.63
N TYR A 59 5.28 6.67 -5.87
CA TYR A 59 3.96 6.21 -5.49
C TYR A 59 3.59 6.58 -4.03
N PHE A 60 4.48 6.35 -3.09
CA PHE A 60 4.35 6.77 -1.68
C PHE A 60 5.09 8.10 -1.47
N SER A 61 4.44 9.21 -1.81
CA SER A 61 5.04 10.55 -1.79
C SER A 61 5.72 10.90 -0.44
N GLY A 62 7.05 10.78 -0.37
CA GLY A 62 7.86 11.10 0.80
C GLY A 62 7.64 10.21 2.04
N ILE A 63 6.80 9.15 1.96
CA ILE A 63 6.51 8.28 3.12
C ILE A 63 7.74 7.45 3.49
N CYS A 64 8.44 6.88 2.52
CA CYS A 64 9.60 6.02 2.78
C CYS A 64 10.73 6.81 3.45
N SER A 65 11.08 7.99 2.94
CA SER A 65 12.10 8.86 3.53
C SER A 65 11.68 9.38 4.91
N HIS A 66 10.39 9.70 5.11
CA HIS A 66 9.88 10.08 6.42
C HIS A 66 10.00 8.96 7.46
N LEU A 67 9.74 7.72 7.09
CA LEU A 67 9.96 6.56 7.97
C LEU A 67 11.44 6.41 8.31
N ASN A 68 12.32 6.44 7.30
CA ASN A 68 13.76 6.30 7.49
C ASN A 68 14.36 7.43 8.37
N SER A 69 13.97 8.69 8.15
CA SER A 69 14.42 9.82 8.97
C SER A 69 13.94 9.76 10.43
N ASN A 70 12.91 8.95 10.71
CA ASN A 70 12.39 8.68 12.05
C ASN A 70 12.84 7.34 12.65
N GLY A 71 13.93 6.75 12.11
CA GLY A 71 14.55 5.53 12.63
C GLY A 71 13.80 4.23 12.32
N ILE A 72 12.88 4.24 11.34
CA ILE A 72 12.21 3.04 10.83
C ILE A 72 12.87 2.63 9.53
N GLU A 73 13.59 1.53 9.51
CA GLU A 73 14.14 0.96 8.28
C GLU A 73 13.00 0.61 7.32
N ALA A 74 12.88 1.35 6.22
CA ALA A 74 11.78 1.24 5.27
C ALA A 74 12.25 1.20 3.82
N TYR A 75 11.51 0.46 2.99
CA TYR A 75 11.77 0.25 1.56
C TYR A 75 10.47 0.34 0.77
N THR A 76 10.50 0.97 -0.39
CA THR A 76 9.38 0.95 -1.35
C THR A 76 9.57 -0.18 -2.34
N SER A 77 8.56 -1.00 -2.55
CA SER A 77 8.60 -2.11 -3.51
C SER A 77 8.79 -1.61 -4.94
N ARG A 78 9.41 -2.48 -5.74
CA ARG A 78 9.60 -2.29 -7.18
C ARG A 78 8.92 -3.45 -7.89
N VAL A 79 7.62 -3.34 -8.11
CA VAL A 79 6.82 -4.32 -8.83
C VAL A 79 6.31 -3.71 -10.13
N SER A 80 6.00 -4.55 -11.12
CA SER A 80 5.41 -4.06 -12.37
C SER A 80 4.10 -3.33 -12.11
N PHE A 81 3.91 -2.15 -12.71
CA PHE A 81 2.63 -1.44 -12.66
C PHE A 81 1.57 -2.07 -13.57
N THR A 82 1.97 -2.90 -14.52
CA THR A 82 1.12 -3.45 -15.58
C THR A 82 0.87 -4.95 -15.48
N GLY A 83 1.57 -5.63 -14.57
CA GLY A 83 1.50 -7.09 -14.46
C GLY A 83 0.23 -7.62 -13.79
N SER A 84 -0.08 -8.88 -14.05
CA SER A 84 -1.09 -9.62 -13.31
C SER A 84 -0.75 -9.73 -11.81
N LEU A 85 -1.73 -10.08 -10.98
CA LEU A 85 -1.53 -10.29 -9.53
C LEU A 85 -0.39 -11.30 -9.26
N GLU A 86 -0.31 -12.36 -10.05
CA GLU A 86 0.71 -13.40 -9.93
C GLU A 86 2.11 -12.84 -10.21
N ASN A 87 2.27 -12.09 -11.31
CA ASN A 87 3.54 -11.49 -11.71
C ASN A 87 4.00 -10.46 -10.67
N ARG A 88 3.10 -9.56 -10.26
CA ARG A 88 3.37 -8.55 -9.23
C ARG A 88 3.73 -9.16 -7.88
N SER A 89 3.03 -10.22 -7.51
CA SER A 89 3.31 -11.01 -6.29
C SER A 89 4.69 -11.68 -6.36
N ALA A 90 5.09 -12.19 -7.53
CA ALA A 90 6.41 -12.78 -7.74
C ALA A 90 7.53 -11.72 -7.67
N ASP A 91 7.31 -10.54 -8.24
CA ASP A 91 8.24 -9.41 -8.13
C ASP A 91 8.39 -8.93 -6.68
N LEU A 92 7.27 -8.80 -5.94
CA LEU A 92 7.28 -8.44 -4.53
C LEU A 92 8.05 -9.47 -3.69
N LYS A 93 7.90 -10.77 -4.01
CA LYS A 93 8.67 -11.85 -3.37
C LYS A 93 10.17 -11.68 -3.61
N LYS A 94 10.59 -11.49 -4.86
CA LYS A 94 12.02 -11.27 -5.21
C LYS A 94 12.57 -10.06 -4.47
N PHE A 95 11.83 -8.96 -4.46
CA PHE A 95 12.22 -7.73 -3.76
C PHE A 95 12.40 -7.94 -2.26
N ILE A 96 11.46 -8.62 -1.59
CA ILE A 96 11.56 -8.90 -0.15
C ILE A 96 12.73 -9.83 0.16
N LEU A 97 12.97 -10.86 -0.65
CA LEU A 97 14.09 -11.75 -0.47
C LEU A 97 15.43 -11.01 -0.57
N SER A 98 15.59 -10.09 -1.54
CA SER A 98 16.79 -9.25 -1.66
C SER A 98 17.02 -8.34 -0.46
N ILE A 99 15.94 -7.78 0.13
CA ILE A 99 16.04 -6.99 1.38
C ILE A 99 16.51 -7.88 2.53
N LEU A 100 15.92 -9.06 2.70
CA LEU A 100 16.28 -9.97 3.79
C LEU A 100 17.73 -10.46 3.68
N GLU A 101 18.20 -10.71 2.46
CA GLU A 101 19.60 -11.04 2.17
C GLU A 101 20.55 -9.89 2.52
N LYS A 102 20.24 -8.69 2.01
CA LYS A 102 21.04 -7.48 2.22
C LYS A 102 21.14 -7.07 3.70
N THR A 103 20.03 -7.23 4.46
CA THR A 103 19.91 -6.69 5.82
C THR A 103 20.15 -7.74 6.91
N GLY A 104 20.18 -9.02 6.57
CA GLY A 104 20.28 -10.12 7.55
C GLY A 104 19.00 -10.34 8.39
N HIS A 105 17.95 -9.55 8.17
CA HIS A 105 16.69 -9.72 8.90
C HIS A 105 15.98 -11.02 8.51
N ARG A 106 15.32 -11.64 9.50
CA ARG A 106 14.57 -12.89 9.27
C ARG A 106 13.20 -12.68 8.66
N LYS A 107 12.59 -11.51 8.87
CA LYS A 107 11.24 -11.16 8.44
C LYS A 107 11.14 -9.67 8.10
N VAL A 108 10.07 -9.32 7.36
CA VAL A 108 9.66 -7.93 7.13
C VAL A 108 8.25 -7.69 7.69
N HIS A 109 7.91 -6.40 7.90
CA HIS A 109 6.54 -5.92 7.96
C HIS A 109 6.17 -5.38 6.59
N ILE A 110 4.91 -5.58 6.16
CA ILE A 110 4.42 -5.05 4.88
C ILE A 110 3.27 -4.08 5.18
N ILE A 111 3.32 -2.90 4.55
CA ILE A 111 2.19 -1.98 4.43
C ILE A 111 1.84 -1.92 2.94
N GLY A 112 0.71 -2.51 2.54
CA GLY A 112 0.25 -2.55 1.16
C GLY A 112 -0.89 -1.57 0.94
N HIS A 113 -0.77 -0.72 -0.09
CA HIS A 113 -1.83 0.17 -0.52
C HIS A 113 -2.50 -0.36 -1.78
N SER A 114 -3.83 -0.24 -1.85
CA SER A 114 -4.59 -0.65 -3.04
C SER A 114 -4.28 -2.11 -3.43
N MET A 115 -4.05 -2.39 -4.71
CA MET A 115 -3.67 -3.73 -5.21
C MET A 115 -2.41 -4.29 -4.54
N GLY A 116 -1.48 -3.46 -4.05
CA GLY A 116 -0.30 -3.93 -3.31
C GLY A 116 -0.62 -4.75 -2.06
N GLY A 117 -1.81 -4.54 -1.47
CA GLY A 117 -2.33 -5.39 -0.41
C GLY A 117 -2.73 -6.79 -0.91
N LEU A 118 -3.30 -6.90 -2.11
CA LEU A 118 -3.64 -8.19 -2.74
C LEU A 118 -2.37 -8.93 -3.17
N ASP A 119 -1.40 -8.23 -3.77
CA ASP A 119 -0.08 -8.78 -4.13
C ASP A 119 0.59 -9.42 -2.91
N ALA A 120 0.59 -8.70 -1.78
CA ALA A 120 1.16 -9.20 -0.53
C ALA A 120 0.40 -10.41 0.02
N ARG A 121 -0.94 -10.44 -0.04
CA ARG A 121 -1.75 -11.60 0.38
C ARG A 121 -1.43 -12.84 -0.47
N HIS A 122 -1.39 -12.67 -1.78
CA HIS A 122 -1.05 -13.73 -2.73
C HIS A 122 0.38 -14.26 -2.46
N MET A 123 1.35 -13.36 -2.36
CA MET A 123 2.75 -13.70 -2.08
C MET A 123 2.91 -14.46 -0.75
N ILE A 124 2.27 -13.99 0.32
CA ILE A 124 2.35 -14.63 1.65
C ILE A 124 1.82 -16.07 1.61
N THR A 125 0.73 -16.28 0.88
CA THR A 125 0.00 -17.56 0.89
C THR A 125 0.42 -18.50 -0.23
N LEU A 126 0.22 -18.11 -1.47
CA LEU A 126 0.52 -18.92 -2.66
C LEU A 126 1.99 -18.85 -3.04
N GLY A 127 2.63 -17.69 -2.78
CA GLY A 127 4.08 -17.51 -2.98
C GLY A 127 4.96 -18.13 -1.89
N GLY A 128 4.38 -18.71 -0.81
CA GLY A 128 5.11 -19.43 0.24
C GLY A 128 5.91 -18.52 1.19
N MET A 129 5.59 -17.22 1.29
CA MET A 129 6.37 -16.23 2.06
C MET A 129 5.89 -16.02 3.50
N SER A 130 4.98 -16.84 4.02
CA SER A 130 4.42 -16.66 5.37
C SER A 130 5.48 -16.72 6.48
N GLY A 131 6.55 -17.49 6.30
CA GLY A 131 7.70 -17.57 7.22
C GLY A 131 8.58 -16.31 7.23
N LYS A 132 8.51 -15.49 6.19
CA LYS A 132 9.35 -14.28 5.98
C LYS A 132 8.60 -12.97 6.26
N VAL A 133 7.31 -13.03 6.58
CA VAL A 133 6.48 -11.84 6.89
C VAL A 133 6.01 -11.89 8.33
N ALA A 134 6.21 -10.82 9.08
CA ALA A 134 5.78 -10.68 10.46
C ALA A 134 4.34 -10.12 10.57
N SER A 135 4.00 -9.17 9.71
CA SER A 135 2.66 -8.62 9.61
C SER A 135 2.38 -8.03 8.23
N LEU A 136 1.11 -8.04 7.84
CA LEU A 136 0.57 -7.31 6.70
C LEU A 136 -0.47 -6.31 7.20
N THR A 137 -0.24 -5.04 6.88
CA THR A 137 -1.20 -3.94 7.01
C THR A 137 -1.66 -3.56 5.62
N THR A 138 -2.96 -3.49 5.37
CA THR A 138 -3.50 -3.02 4.10
C THR A 138 -4.20 -1.68 4.29
N ILE A 139 -4.10 -0.78 3.31
CA ILE A 139 -4.74 0.53 3.27
C ILE A 139 -5.42 0.66 1.91
N GLY A 140 -6.71 1.00 1.87
CA GLY A 140 -7.45 1.17 0.61
C GLY A 140 -7.48 -0.07 -0.30
N THR A 141 -7.17 -1.25 0.22
CA THR A 141 -7.07 -2.48 -0.58
C THR A 141 -8.45 -3.05 -0.90
N PRO A 142 -8.76 -3.34 -2.18
CA PRO A 142 -10.04 -3.91 -2.60
C PRO A 142 -10.13 -5.40 -2.27
N HIS A 143 -10.26 -5.76 -0.98
CA HIS A 143 -10.35 -7.15 -0.53
C HIS A 143 -11.53 -7.93 -1.10
N LYS A 144 -12.58 -7.23 -1.57
CA LYS A 144 -13.78 -7.81 -2.18
C LYS A 144 -13.98 -7.33 -3.62
N GLY A 145 -12.89 -6.86 -4.25
CA GLY A 145 -12.91 -6.26 -5.57
C GLY A 145 -13.26 -4.77 -5.59
N ALA A 146 -13.08 -4.15 -6.72
CA ALA A 146 -13.42 -2.76 -6.99
C ALA A 146 -14.64 -2.73 -7.92
N TYR A 147 -15.82 -2.46 -7.38
CA TYR A 147 -17.09 -2.44 -8.13
C TYR A 147 -17.02 -1.59 -9.41
N ILE A 148 -16.22 -0.52 -9.40
CA ILE A 148 -16.06 0.33 -10.58
C ILE A 148 -15.46 -0.43 -11.77
N ILE A 149 -14.68 -1.48 -11.51
CA ILE A 149 -14.10 -2.33 -12.56
C ILE A 149 -15.18 -3.23 -13.17
N ASP A 150 -16.02 -3.85 -12.33
CA ASP A 150 -17.16 -4.66 -12.83
C ASP A 150 -18.11 -3.79 -13.64
N TRP A 151 -18.44 -2.60 -13.12
CA TRP A 151 -19.29 -1.65 -13.82
C TRP A 151 -18.71 -1.23 -15.18
N ALA A 152 -17.40 -0.99 -15.26
CA ALA A 152 -16.74 -0.61 -16.50
C ALA A 152 -16.74 -1.74 -17.54
N LEU A 153 -16.56 -2.98 -17.11
CA LEU A 153 -16.61 -4.16 -17.99
C LEU A 153 -18.03 -4.40 -18.51
N GLU A 154 -19.05 -4.17 -17.68
CA GLU A 154 -20.47 -4.35 -18.07
C GLU A 154 -21.00 -3.26 -18.98
N ASN A 155 -20.61 -2.01 -18.77
CA ASN A 155 -21.21 -0.86 -19.45
C ASN A 155 -20.43 -0.37 -20.68
N GLY A 156 -19.22 -0.87 -20.91
CA GLY A 156 -18.39 -0.67 -22.10
C GLY A 156 -18.35 0.76 -22.65
N GLY A 157 -17.24 1.47 -22.54
CA GLY A 157 -17.07 2.80 -23.11
C GLY A 157 -17.41 3.97 -22.16
N GLY A 158 -17.11 5.21 -22.61
CA GLY A 158 -17.40 6.44 -21.88
C GLY A 158 -16.28 6.94 -20.98
N LYS A 159 -16.50 8.14 -20.42
CA LYS A 159 -15.50 8.89 -19.64
C LYS A 159 -14.95 8.13 -18.42
N VAL A 160 -15.75 7.25 -17.81
CA VAL A 160 -15.29 6.43 -16.66
C VAL A 160 -14.17 5.50 -17.08
N ILE A 161 -14.32 4.83 -18.23
CA ILE A 161 -13.29 3.93 -18.77
C ILE A 161 -12.05 4.71 -19.20
N GLU A 162 -12.20 5.90 -19.78
CA GLU A 162 -11.07 6.77 -20.10
C GLU A 162 -10.28 7.13 -18.85
N VAL A 163 -10.96 7.51 -17.76
CA VAL A 163 -10.33 7.77 -16.46
C VAL A 163 -9.63 6.51 -15.92
N LEU A 164 -10.30 5.37 -15.94
CA LEU A 164 -9.70 4.12 -15.46
C LEU A 164 -8.50 3.70 -16.31
N ASN A 165 -8.59 3.80 -17.64
CA ASN A 165 -7.48 3.49 -18.55
C ASN A 165 -6.31 4.47 -18.42
N SER A 166 -6.58 5.73 -18.04
CA SER A 166 -5.53 6.72 -17.77
C SER A 166 -4.79 6.44 -16.46
N LEU A 167 -5.47 5.85 -15.47
CA LEU A 167 -4.93 5.60 -14.14
C LEU A 167 -4.32 4.20 -14.00
N PHE A 168 -4.79 3.23 -14.75
CA PHE A 168 -4.45 1.82 -14.60
C PHE A 168 -4.03 1.18 -15.92
N SER A 169 -3.22 0.15 -15.84
CA SER A 169 -2.94 -0.71 -17.00
C SER A 169 -3.98 -1.82 -17.13
N THR A 170 -4.22 -2.25 -18.35
CA THR A 170 -5.28 -3.22 -18.69
C THR A 170 -5.12 -4.61 -18.07
N GLU A 171 -3.88 -5.10 -17.90
CA GLU A 171 -3.65 -6.47 -17.38
C GLU A 171 -4.08 -6.66 -15.91
N GLY A 172 -3.92 -5.61 -15.07
CA GLY A 172 -4.32 -5.67 -13.65
C GLY A 172 -5.81 -5.54 -13.41
N PHE A 173 -6.60 -5.12 -14.41
CA PHE A 173 -8.04 -4.86 -14.25
C PHE A 173 -8.81 -6.09 -13.80
N HIS A 174 -8.66 -7.21 -14.49
CA HIS A 174 -9.38 -8.45 -14.17
C HIS A 174 -9.13 -8.94 -12.74
N ASN A 175 -7.93 -8.69 -12.22
CA ASN A 175 -7.56 -9.06 -10.85
C ASN A 175 -8.26 -8.21 -9.78
N LEU A 176 -8.91 -7.11 -10.18
CA LEU A 176 -9.65 -6.21 -9.29
C LEU A 176 -11.16 -6.40 -9.37
N THR A 177 -11.66 -7.28 -10.24
CA THR A 177 -13.11 -7.62 -10.28
C THR A 177 -13.56 -8.22 -8.95
N THR A 178 -14.84 -8.05 -8.63
CA THR A 178 -15.43 -8.64 -7.41
C THR A 178 -15.37 -10.16 -7.45
N GLU A 179 -15.61 -10.77 -8.61
CA GLU A 179 -15.52 -12.21 -8.82
C GLU A 179 -14.09 -12.74 -8.58
N TYR A 180 -13.08 -12.11 -9.20
CA TYR A 180 -11.70 -12.54 -9.00
C TYR A 180 -11.28 -12.46 -7.54
N CYS A 181 -11.59 -11.34 -6.86
CA CYS A 181 -11.25 -11.15 -5.45
C CYS A 181 -12.00 -12.12 -4.53
N GLN A 182 -13.25 -12.49 -4.86
CA GLN A 182 -13.97 -13.53 -4.14
C GLN A 182 -13.27 -14.88 -4.28
N ASN A 183 -12.96 -15.29 -5.50
CA ASN A 183 -12.23 -16.53 -5.80
C ASN A 183 -10.86 -16.57 -5.12
N LEU A 184 -10.12 -15.46 -5.14
CA LEU A 184 -8.85 -15.33 -4.41
C LEU A 184 -9.06 -15.55 -2.90
N ASN A 185 -10.06 -14.89 -2.31
CA ASN A 185 -10.36 -15.03 -0.88
C ASN A 185 -10.65 -16.49 -0.48
N GLU A 186 -11.37 -17.24 -1.30
CA GLU A 186 -11.67 -18.66 -1.05
C GLU A 186 -10.41 -19.52 -1.14
N ARG A 187 -9.59 -19.31 -2.17
CA ARG A 187 -8.32 -20.05 -2.39
C ARG A 187 -7.31 -19.87 -1.27
N ILE A 188 -7.20 -18.67 -0.70
CA ILE A 188 -6.12 -18.34 0.24
C ILE A 188 -6.52 -18.37 1.71
N ARG A 189 -7.81 -18.26 2.07
CA ARG A 189 -8.30 -18.12 3.46
C ARG A 189 -7.75 -19.20 4.41
N HIS A 190 -7.64 -20.44 3.93
CA HIS A 190 -7.14 -21.55 4.72
C HIS A 190 -5.65 -21.36 5.09
N ARG A 191 -4.84 -20.87 4.14
CA ARG A 191 -3.43 -20.57 4.39
C ARG A 191 -3.25 -19.33 5.24
N GLU A 192 -4.08 -18.31 5.03
CA GLU A 192 -4.07 -17.10 5.85
C GLU A 192 -4.43 -17.39 7.31
N SER A 193 -5.43 -18.22 7.56
CA SER A 193 -5.87 -18.53 8.92
C SER A 193 -4.83 -19.32 9.73
N LYS A 194 -4.01 -20.15 9.07
CA LYS A 194 -3.02 -21.02 9.73
C LYS A 194 -1.62 -20.41 9.89
N ASN A 195 -1.25 -19.42 9.06
CA ASN A 195 0.12 -18.89 9.11
C ASN A 195 0.35 -17.99 10.34
N GLY A 196 1.62 -17.67 10.63
CA GLY A 196 2.01 -16.81 11.76
C GLY A 196 1.94 -15.31 11.49
N VAL A 197 1.45 -14.87 10.32
CA VAL A 197 1.40 -13.46 9.92
C VAL A 197 0.26 -12.75 10.65
N ARG A 198 0.52 -11.56 11.21
CA ARG A 198 -0.51 -10.71 11.81
C ARG A 198 -1.13 -9.85 10.71
N TYR A 199 -2.47 -9.81 10.67
CA TYR A 199 -3.23 -9.08 9.65
C TYR A 199 -4.00 -7.90 10.24
N GLN A 200 -3.95 -6.76 9.56
CA GLN A 200 -4.82 -5.61 9.82
C GLN A 200 -5.13 -4.86 8.53
N THR A 201 -6.27 -4.17 8.51
CA THR A 201 -6.68 -3.33 7.40
C THR A 201 -7.14 -1.96 7.89
N TYR A 202 -6.88 -0.95 7.08
CA TYR A 202 -7.41 0.40 7.24
C TYR A 202 -8.34 0.70 6.06
N SER A 203 -9.57 1.12 6.37
CA SER A 203 -10.52 1.61 5.38
C SER A 203 -10.63 3.13 5.47
N CYS A 204 -10.79 3.78 4.32
CA CYS A 204 -10.93 5.21 4.18
C CYS A 204 -12.09 5.54 3.23
N SER A 205 -12.70 6.69 3.39
CA SER A 205 -13.67 7.25 2.48
C SER A 205 -13.62 8.77 2.54
N GLN A 206 -14.08 9.43 1.47
CA GLN A 206 -14.11 10.88 1.37
C GLN A 206 -15.47 11.34 0.84
N ASP A 207 -15.85 12.59 1.13
CA ASP A 207 -17.01 13.24 0.53
C ASP A 207 -16.68 13.67 -0.91
N MET A 208 -17.68 13.65 -1.78
CA MET A 208 -17.50 13.85 -3.22
C MET A 208 -16.76 15.16 -3.55
N GLU A 209 -17.06 16.23 -2.82
CA GLU A 209 -16.50 17.57 -3.02
C GLU A 209 -15.00 17.65 -2.73
N GLN A 210 -14.49 16.67 -1.96
CA GLN A 210 -13.09 16.57 -1.58
C GLN A 210 -12.36 15.43 -2.32
N ILE A 211 -13.01 14.77 -3.26
CA ILE A 211 -12.40 13.75 -4.12
C ILE A 211 -11.65 14.44 -5.27
N PHE A 212 -10.45 13.97 -5.55
CA PHE A 212 -9.69 14.38 -6.73
C PHE A 212 -10.58 14.39 -7.97
N LEU A 213 -10.65 15.52 -8.65
CA LEU A 213 -11.65 15.79 -9.70
C LEU A 213 -11.83 14.64 -10.73
N PRO A 214 -10.76 14.02 -11.27
CA PRO A 214 -10.90 12.88 -12.17
C PRO A 214 -11.61 11.67 -11.55
N LEU A 215 -11.52 11.48 -10.22
CA LEU A 215 -12.15 10.37 -9.51
C LEU A 215 -13.60 10.66 -9.06
N GLN A 216 -14.12 11.86 -9.24
CA GLN A 216 -15.49 12.19 -8.83
C GLN A 216 -16.54 11.41 -9.62
N MET A 217 -16.28 11.12 -10.90
CA MET A 217 -17.18 10.28 -11.70
C MET A 217 -17.22 8.83 -11.22
N THR A 218 -16.07 8.26 -10.94
CA THR A 218 -15.98 6.90 -10.39
C THR A 218 -16.58 6.85 -8.98
N TRP A 219 -16.36 7.89 -8.18
CA TRP A 219 -16.96 8.03 -6.84
C TRP A 219 -18.48 7.95 -6.89
N LYS A 220 -19.13 8.68 -7.80
CA LYS A 220 -20.61 8.68 -7.96
C LYS A 220 -21.12 7.28 -8.26
N VAL A 221 -20.54 6.61 -9.25
CA VAL A 221 -20.92 5.24 -9.64
C VAL A 221 -20.78 4.26 -8.47
N ILE A 222 -19.68 4.38 -7.72
CA ILE A 222 -19.48 3.51 -6.55
C ILE A 222 -20.46 3.87 -5.44
N HIS A 223 -20.69 5.17 -5.20
CA HIS A 223 -21.55 5.63 -4.11
C HIS A 223 -22.99 5.17 -4.26
N GLU A 224 -23.54 5.25 -5.46
CA GLU A 224 -24.91 4.83 -5.76
C GLU A 224 -25.15 3.34 -5.42
N LYS A 225 -24.17 2.47 -5.66
CA LYS A 225 -24.32 1.03 -5.44
C LYS A 225 -23.76 0.54 -4.11
N MET A 226 -22.65 1.11 -3.67
CA MET A 226 -21.82 0.57 -2.59
C MET A 226 -21.71 1.50 -1.37
N GLY A 227 -22.16 2.77 -1.49
CA GLY A 227 -22.06 3.80 -0.46
C GLY A 227 -20.67 4.40 -0.31
N PRO A 228 -20.23 4.73 0.92
CA PRO A 228 -18.98 5.44 1.16
C PRO A 228 -17.77 4.79 0.48
N ASN A 229 -16.94 5.61 -0.17
CA ASN A 229 -15.80 5.15 -0.93
C ASN A 229 -14.71 6.23 -1.00
N ASP A 230 -13.55 5.87 -1.53
CA ASP A 230 -12.38 6.73 -1.70
C ASP A 230 -12.16 7.19 -3.16
N GLY A 231 -13.19 7.08 -3.99
CA GLY A 231 -13.14 7.37 -5.42
C GLY A 231 -12.83 6.16 -6.31
N LEU A 232 -12.23 5.11 -5.78
CA LEU A 232 -11.90 3.88 -6.53
C LEU A 232 -12.39 2.59 -5.84
N VAL A 233 -12.38 2.55 -4.51
CA VAL A 233 -12.73 1.36 -3.72
C VAL A 233 -13.75 1.73 -2.65
N SER A 234 -14.85 1.01 -2.58
CA SER A 234 -15.83 1.20 -1.51
C SER A 234 -15.25 0.85 -0.14
N GLU A 235 -15.62 1.60 0.90
CA GLU A 235 -15.20 1.31 2.28
C GLU A 235 -15.53 -0.13 2.67
N ARG A 236 -16.66 -0.66 2.16
CA ARG A 236 -17.07 -2.06 2.37
C ARG A 236 -16.09 -3.05 1.78
N SER A 237 -15.50 -2.77 0.62
CA SER A 237 -14.50 -3.63 -0.02
C SER A 237 -13.13 -3.51 0.64
N GLN A 238 -12.75 -2.32 1.11
CA GLN A 238 -11.50 -2.10 1.85
C GLN A 238 -11.49 -2.84 3.20
N ARG A 239 -12.65 -3.14 3.77
CA ARG A 239 -12.76 -3.94 4.99
C ARG A 239 -12.57 -5.41 4.67
N TRP A 240 -11.49 -5.96 5.17
CA TRP A 240 -11.20 -7.38 5.10
C TRP A 240 -12.19 -8.20 5.96
N LYS A 241 -12.26 -9.51 5.76
CA LYS A 241 -13.03 -10.38 6.65
C LYS A 241 -12.47 -10.30 8.07
N ARG A 242 -13.33 -10.10 9.08
CA ARG A 242 -12.89 -9.97 10.49
C ARG A 242 -12.24 -11.25 11.02
N GLU A 243 -12.71 -12.38 10.55
CA GLU A 243 -12.23 -13.70 10.93
C GLU A 243 -11.95 -14.54 9.69
N LEU A 244 -10.75 -15.06 9.62
CA LEU A 244 -10.32 -16.01 8.59
C LEU A 244 -10.43 -17.40 9.21
N VAL A 245 -11.30 -18.22 8.65
CA VAL A 245 -11.58 -19.57 9.17
C VAL A 245 -11.01 -20.60 8.23
N SER A 246 -10.19 -21.52 8.75
CA SER A 246 -9.69 -22.66 8.00
C SER A 246 -10.76 -23.76 7.85
N ASN A 247 -10.53 -24.68 6.93
CA ASN A 247 -11.37 -25.88 6.79
C ASN A 247 -11.36 -26.79 8.06
N GLN A 248 -10.40 -26.56 8.96
CA GLN A 248 -10.27 -27.28 10.24
C GLN A 248 -10.77 -26.45 11.44
N GLY A 249 -11.53 -25.38 11.19
CA GLY A 249 -12.10 -24.54 12.24
C GLY A 249 -11.12 -23.58 12.93
N ILE A 250 -9.85 -23.50 12.48
CA ILE A 250 -8.88 -22.53 13.04
C ILE A 250 -9.32 -21.13 12.65
N VAL A 251 -9.51 -20.26 13.63
CA VAL A 251 -9.94 -18.88 13.47
C VAL A 251 -8.77 -17.92 13.71
N LYS A 252 -8.52 -17.04 12.74
CA LYS A 252 -7.58 -15.93 12.88
C LYS A 252 -8.31 -14.61 12.73
N LYS A 253 -8.16 -13.73 13.71
CA LYS A 253 -8.72 -12.38 13.68
C LYS A 253 -7.89 -11.44 12.82
N VAL A 254 -8.55 -10.71 11.93
CA VAL A 254 -8.00 -9.57 11.19
C VAL A 254 -8.46 -8.28 11.86
N ARG A 255 -7.53 -7.44 12.28
CA ARG A 255 -7.86 -6.17 12.93
C ARG A 255 -8.38 -5.19 11.89
N GLN A 256 -9.63 -4.74 12.08
CA GLN A 256 -10.25 -3.71 11.24
C GLN A 256 -10.04 -2.34 11.86
N ARG A 257 -9.60 -1.37 11.09
CA ARG A 257 -9.41 0.02 11.51
C ARG A 257 -9.96 0.97 10.45
N LYS A 258 -10.33 2.18 10.87
CA LYS A 258 -10.49 3.32 9.96
C LYS A 258 -9.16 4.04 9.82
N PHE A 259 -8.89 4.55 8.62
CA PHE A 259 -7.75 5.43 8.41
C PHE A 259 -7.95 6.68 9.28
N PRO A 260 -6.92 7.20 9.98
CA PRO A 260 -7.10 8.23 10.99
C PRO A 260 -7.68 9.55 10.47
N THR A 261 -7.51 9.84 9.21
CA THR A 261 -8.13 10.99 8.53
C THR A 261 -9.01 10.52 7.38
N ARG A 262 -9.93 11.38 6.92
CA ARG A 262 -10.66 11.16 5.67
C ARG A 262 -9.72 11.47 4.51
N GLY A 263 -9.93 10.80 3.39
CA GLY A 263 -9.13 11.02 2.20
C GLY A 263 -9.60 10.15 1.05
N ASP A 264 -9.32 10.59 -0.16
CA ASP A 264 -9.49 9.77 -1.34
C ASP A 264 -8.36 8.73 -1.51
N HIS A 265 -8.40 8.00 -2.61
CA HIS A 265 -7.43 6.93 -2.86
C HIS A 265 -5.98 7.42 -3.01
N LEU A 266 -5.79 8.66 -3.47
CA LEU A 266 -4.49 9.31 -3.64
C LEU A 266 -3.98 9.95 -2.34
N ASP A 267 -4.89 10.54 -1.57
CA ASP A 267 -4.57 11.10 -0.25
C ASP A 267 -3.93 10.07 0.65
N GLN A 268 -4.42 8.82 0.61
CA GLN A 268 -3.90 7.71 1.42
C GLN A 268 -2.40 7.43 1.22
N ILE A 269 -1.80 7.92 0.14
CA ILE A 269 -0.37 7.78 -0.18
C ILE A 269 0.37 9.12 -0.22
N ALA A 270 -0.19 10.12 0.45
CA ALA A 270 0.34 11.48 0.60
C ALA A 270 0.37 12.32 -0.70
N TRP A 271 -0.50 12.02 -1.65
CA TRP A 271 -0.76 12.86 -2.83
C TRP A 271 -1.94 13.82 -2.58
N CYS A 272 -1.95 14.49 -1.44
CA CYS A 272 -3.03 15.39 -1.03
C CYS A 272 -2.94 16.74 -1.75
N GLY A 273 -4.10 17.35 -2.05
CA GLY A 273 -4.18 18.73 -2.53
C GLY A 273 -3.91 18.90 -4.04
N ILE A 274 -4.02 17.83 -4.83
CA ILE A 274 -3.98 17.92 -6.30
C ILE A 274 -5.32 18.46 -6.88
N GLU A 275 -6.24 18.83 -6.01
CA GLU A 275 -7.62 19.20 -6.34
C GLU A 275 -7.72 20.46 -7.21
N GLU A 276 -6.75 21.38 -7.10
CA GLU A 276 -6.68 22.58 -7.93
C GLU A 276 -5.65 22.39 -9.06
N LEU A 277 -6.09 21.92 -10.21
CA LEU A 277 -5.35 21.84 -11.48
C LEU A 277 -5.00 23.22 -12.07
N ASP A 278 -4.80 24.23 -11.24
CA ASP A 278 -4.16 25.48 -11.63
C ASP A 278 -2.64 25.31 -11.47
N MET A 279 -1.95 25.30 -12.58
CA MET A 279 -0.53 25.01 -12.70
C MET A 279 0.39 25.90 -11.84
N LEU A 280 0.04 27.18 -11.73
CA LEU A 280 0.76 28.12 -10.86
C LEU A 280 0.54 27.77 -9.38
N LYS A 281 -0.66 27.27 -9.04
CA LYS A 281 -0.97 26.81 -7.69
C LYS A 281 -0.36 25.42 -7.43
N PHE A 282 -0.33 24.51 -8.39
CA PHE A 282 0.36 23.21 -8.29
C PHE A 282 1.87 23.41 -8.03
N TRP A 283 2.52 24.34 -8.73
CA TRP A 283 3.92 24.66 -8.51
C TRP A 283 4.15 25.33 -7.17
N ASN A 284 3.32 26.29 -6.79
CA ASN A 284 3.35 26.94 -5.48
C ASN A 284 3.03 25.95 -4.36
N TRP A 285 2.11 24.98 -4.62
CA TRP A 285 1.83 23.89 -3.70
C TRP A 285 3.02 22.96 -3.52
N PHE A 286 3.69 22.58 -4.59
CA PHE A 286 4.90 21.74 -4.54
C PHE A 286 6.08 22.42 -3.79
N SER A 287 6.16 23.75 -3.84
CA SER A 287 7.24 24.54 -3.24
C SER A 287 6.90 25.13 -1.86
N SER A 288 5.63 25.22 -1.46
CA SER A 288 5.21 25.87 -0.22
C SER A 288 5.17 24.91 0.99
N GLU A 289 5.62 25.41 2.16
CA GLU A 289 5.49 24.68 3.43
C GLU A 289 4.02 24.45 3.85
N LYS A 290 3.10 25.35 3.48
CA LYS A 290 1.65 25.23 3.79
C LYS A 290 0.99 24.08 3.07
N ALA A 291 1.38 23.80 1.83
CA ALA A 291 0.88 22.66 1.05
C ALA A 291 1.45 21.31 1.53
N GLN A 292 2.47 21.33 2.37
CA GLN A 292 3.06 20.12 2.95
C GLN A 292 2.26 19.59 4.15
N SER A 293 1.33 20.37 4.72
CA SER A 293 0.67 20.00 5.97
C SER A 293 -0.23 18.76 5.85
N PRO A 294 -1.13 18.60 4.84
CA PRO A 294 -1.92 17.38 4.67
C PRO A 294 -1.04 16.16 4.35
N SER A 295 -0.09 16.29 3.43
CA SER A 295 0.85 15.20 3.10
C SER A 295 1.75 14.82 4.28
N ARG A 296 2.08 15.76 5.16
CA ARG A 296 2.83 15.47 6.39
C ARG A 296 1.98 14.67 7.38
N GLU A 297 0.71 15.01 7.54
CA GLU A 297 -0.21 14.24 8.38
C GLU A 297 -0.28 12.77 7.95
N ILE A 298 -0.41 12.51 6.64
CA ILE A 298 -0.42 11.15 6.12
C ILE A 298 0.89 10.42 6.42
N ARG A 299 2.05 11.08 6.23
CA ARG A 299 3.36 10.50 6.57
C ARG A 299 3.47 10.15 8.05
N ASP A 300 2.97 11.02 8.94
CA ASP A 300 2.92 10.76 10.39
C ASP A 300 1.97 9.60 10.75
N ILE A 301 0.87 9.42 10.00
CA ILE A 301 0.00 8.25 10.14
C ILE A 301 0.76 6.97 9.81
N TYR A 302 1.51 6.93 8.70
CA TYR A 302 2.35 5.77 8.35
C TYR A 302 3.41 5.50 9.41
N LEU A 303 4.02 6.54 9.97
CA LEU A 303 4.99 6.40 11.07
C LEU A 303 4.34 5.77 12.31
N LYS A 304 3.14 6.21 12.70
CA LYS A 304 2.37 5.59 13.80
C LYS A 304 2.03 4.13 13.51
N ILE A 305 1.61 3.81 12.29
CA ILE A 305 1.33 2.43 11.86
C ILE A 305 2.61 1.58 11.96
N ALA A 306 3.73 2.07 11.42
CA ALA A 306 5.01 1.38 11.45
C ALA A 306 5.48 1.09 12.89
N ARG A 307 5.42 2.08 13.76
CA ARG A 307 5.73 1.91 15.20
C ARG A 307 4.80 0.89 15.89
N ASP A 308 3.49 0.94 15.64
CA ASP A 308 2.50 0.00 16.23
C ASP A 308 2.78 -1.45 15.82
N ILE A 309 3.12 -1.71 14.56
CA ILE A 309 3.40 -3.07 14.09
C ILE A 309 4.74 -3.62 14.61
N GLN A 310 5.74 -2.77 14.85
CA GLN A 310 7.03 -3.16 15.41
C GLN A 310 6.97 -3.41 16.92
N GLN A 311 6.23 -2.59 17.70
CA GLN A 311 6.17 -2.69 19.16
C GLN A 311 5.44 -3.93 19.69
N LYS A 312 4.54 -4.53 18.94
CA LYS A 312 3.74 -5.69 19.41
C LYS A 312 4.54 -6.97 19.68
N LYS A 313 5.84 -6.96 19.43
CA LYS A 313 6.75 -8.04 19.83
C LYS A 313 7.10 -8.01 21.31
N LYS A 314 7.12 -6.83 21.95
CA LYS A 314 7.56 -6.67 23.37
C LYS A 314 6.56 -7.19 24.40
N LYS A 315 5.23 -7.16 24.13
CA LYS A 315 4.21 -7.58 25.09
C LYS A 315 4.04 -9.11 25.29
N LYS A 316 4.66 -9.95 24.44
CA LYS A 316 4.56 -11.42 24.55
C LYS A 316 5.69 -12.08 25.35
N ILE A 317 6.65 -11.30 25.83
CA ILE A 317 7.81 -11.79 26.60
C ILE A 317 7.67 -11.53 28.10
N LEU A 318 6.62 -10.80 28.52
CA LEU A 318 6.40 -10.39 29.91
C LEU A 318 5.15 -11.02 30.58
N ASN A 319 4.62 -12.11 30.02
CA ASN A 319 3.60 -12.96 30.69
C ASN A 319 3.97 -14.42 30.58
#